data_b8d59be4961274e3c7360fe2dff3e69c
#
_entry.id   b8d59be4961274e3c7360fe2dff3e69c
#
_cell.length_a   1.000
_cell.length_b   1.000
_cell.length_c   1.000
_cell.angle_alpha   90.00
_cell.angle_beta   90.00
_cell.angle_gamma   90.00
#
_symmetry.space_group_name_H-M   'P 1'
#
loop_
_entity.id
_entity.type
_entity.pdbx_description
1 polymer ?
#
loop_
_entity_poly.entity_id
_entity_poly.type
_entity_poly.pdbx_seq_one_letter_code
_entity_poly.pdbx_strand_id
1 'polypeptide(L)'
;MEKRIVIVQCRLSSSRLPQKALKKIGNQTVLAWVLQSMKKVPASRYFVATDFASFGKIKDICDENEFECFAGELEDVLKRFVDLLNTVDCETVIRATADNPFLFYEAAIESVELFETKNKTEKNCDYLTFSGLPHGSGVEIFSASSLKKAASMTNDPYDHEHVGPALYNHKDLFNCEFINAPKKYNYPELRTTIDTYSDYLRAIMISLFLKNKNHPFSCEEIIDACQSDFVNNPVILYPSCKKGQGTGHLRRCLKLATQNNYFIFIPKKEDVPENFELLDEIPSLIEEFLQLICTKS
;
A
#
# COMPACT_ATOMS: atom_id res chain seq x y z
N MET A 1 -14.60 -25.15 3.85
CA MET A 1 -14.07 -23.78 3.68
C MET A 1 -13.21 -23.83 2.44
N GLU A 2 -13.42 -22.91 1.50
CA GLU A 2 -12.59 -22.83 0.30
C GLU A 2 -11.15 -22.58 0.71
N LYS A 3 -10.23 -23.30 0.08
CA LYS A 3 -8.79 -23.25 0.40
C LYS A 3 -8.14 -22.05 -0.27
N ARG A 4 -8.48 -20.85 0.17
CA ARG A 4 -7.89 -19.59 -0.32
C ARG A 4 -6.91 -19.00 0.69
N ILE A 5 -5.84 -18.41 0.19
CA ILE A 5 -4.85 -17.70 0.99
C ILE A 5 -4.59 -16.29 0.43
N VAL A 6 -4.23 -15.38 1.32
CA VAL A 6 -3.75 -14.05 0.96
C VAL A 6 -2.23 -14.03 1.05
N ILE A 7 -1.57 -13.50 0.02
CA ILE A 7 -0.13 -13.24 0.02
C ILE A 7 0.12 -11.77 -0.28
N VAL A 8 0.65 -11.04 0.68
CA VAL A 8 1.14 -9.68 0.49
C VAL A 8 2.61 -9.73 0.14
N GLN A 9 2.94 -9.33 -1.10
CA GLN A 9 4.34 -9.22 -1.55
C GLN A 9 4.98 -7.97 -0.93
N CYS A 10 6.10 -8.15 -0.23
CA CYS A 10 6.84 -7.05 0.40
C CYS A 10 8.33 -7.16 0.14
N ARG A 11 8.99 -6.04 -0.23
CA ARG A 11 10.46 -5.90 -0.22
C ARG A 11 10.83 -4.51 0.28
N LEU A 12 11.95 -4.38 0.99
CA LEU A 12 12.43 -3.11 1.50
C LEU A 12 13.44 -2.41 0.57
N SER A 13 13.90 -3.09 -0.48
CA SER A 13 14.90 -2.62 -1.46
C SER A 13 14.32 -1.70 -2.54
N SER A 14 13.41 -0.79 -2.19
CA SER A 14 12.85 0.17 -3.14
C SER A 14 13.87 1.28 -3.44
N SER A 15 14.18 1.54 -4.73
CA SER A 15 15.14 2.57 -5.15
C SER A 15 14.56 3.99 -5.11
N ARG A 16 13.31 4.18 -5.56
CA ARG A 16 12.64 5.50 -5.64
C ARG A 16 12.18 6.05 -4.29
N LEU A 17 11.82 5.17 -3.37
CA LEU A 17 11.43 5.51 -2.00
C LEU A 17 11.92 4.40 -1.07
N PRO A 18 13.15 4.50 -0.53
CA PRO A 18 13.75 3.46 0.30
C PRO A 18 12.87 3.09 1.48
N GLN A 19 12.75 1.78 1.75
CA GLN A 19 11.98 1.22 2.86
C GLN A 19 10.52 1.71 2.92
N LYS A 20 9.88 1.96 1.76
CA LYS A 20 8.54 2.54 1.69
C LYS A 20 7.50 1.80 2.54
N ALA A 21 7.59 0.46 2.64
CA ALA A 21 6.68 -0.35 3.45
C ALA A 21 6.78 -0.07 4.97
N LEU A 22 7.93 0.45 5.45
CA LEU A 22 8.14 0.83 6.85
C LEU A 22 7.84 2.31 7.14
N LYS A 23 7.63 3.14 6.11
CA LYS A 23 7.24 4.54 6.32
C LYS A 23 5.88 4.61 7.00
N LYS A 24 5.69 5.62 7.85
CA LYS A 24 4.47 5.77 8.63
C LYS A 24 3.45 6.67 7.95
N ILE A 25 2.22 6.21 7.91
CA ILE A 25 1.03 7.02 7.63
C ILE A 25 0.27 7.12 8.96
N GLY A 26 0.23 8.31 9.55
CA GLY A 26 -0.19 8.47 10.92
C GLY A 26 0.75 7.74 11.89
N ASN A 27 0.19 6.88 12.74
CA ASN A 27 0.94 6.09 13.73
C ASN A 27 1.33 4.67 13.25
N GLN A 28 0.89 4.25 12.07
CA GLN A 28 1.12 2.90 11.55
C GLN A 28 2.00 2.90 10.30
N THR A 29 2.69 1.78 10.04
CA THR A 29 3.49 1.62 8.82
C THR A 29 2.58 1.40 7.60
N VAL A 30 3.10 1.74 6.40
CA VAL A 30 2.41 1.44 5.12
C VAL A 30 2.06 -0.05 5.04
N LEU A 31 2.97 -0.94 5.45
CA LEU A 31 2.71 -2.38 5.49
C LEU A 31 1.51 -2.70 6.39
N ALA A 32 1.46 -2.17 7.62
CA ALA A 32 0.34 -2.43 8.54
C ALA A 32 -1.02 -2.01 7.94
N TRP A 33 -1.08 -0.88 7.22
CA TRP A 33 -2.28 -0.44 6.50
C TRP A 33 -2.73 -1.47 5.47
N VAL A 34 -1.79 -2.00 4.68
CA VAL A 34 -2.08 -3.05 3.70
C VAL A 34 -2.62 -4.32 4.37
N LEU A 35 -1.93 -4.78 5.43
CA LEU A 35 -2.30 -6.02 6.13
C LEU A 35 -3.70 -5.94 6.74
N GLN A 36 -4.05 -4.81 7.37
CA GLN A 36 -5.36 -4.60 7.95
C GLN A 36 -6.48 -4.58 6.90
N SER A 37 -6.23 -3.96 5.72
CA SER A 37 -7.18 -4.00 4.60
C SER A 37 -7.35 -5.42 4.07
N MET A 38 -6.25 -6.15 3.86
CA MET A 38 -6.30 -7.52 3.35
C MET A 38 -6.87 -8.52 4.37
N LYS A 39 -6.82 -8.23 5.67
CA LYS A 39 -7.47 -9.05 6.70
C LYS A 39 -9.01 -9.06 6.59
N LYS A 40 -9.61 -8.07 5.91
CA LYS A 40 -11.04 -8.04 5.60
C LYS A 40 -11.44 -9.04 4.50
N VAL A 41 -10.50 -9.47 3.66
CA VAL A 41 -10.75 -10.47 2.63
C VAL A 41 -10.73 -11.86 3.28
N PRO A 42 -11.85 -12.60 3.32
CA PRO A 42 -11.89 -13.90 3.99
C PRO A 42 -10.91 -14.89 3.34
N ALA A 43 -10.02 -15.48 4.13
CA ALA A 43 -9.06 -16.49 3.71
C ALA A 43 -8.74 -17.46 4.86
N SER A 44 -8.22 -18.63 4.54
CA SER A 44 -7.82 -19.63 5.54
C SER A 44 -6.49 -19.27 6.21
N ARG A 45 -5.57 -18.64 5.46
CA ARG A 45 -4.27 -18.19 5.96
C ARG A 45 -3.85 -16.89 5.27
N TYR A 46 -3.00 -16.12 5.95
CA TYR A 46 -2.52 -14.82 5.51
C TYR A 46 -1.00 -14.78 5.62
N PHE A 47 -0.33 -14.39 4.54
CA PHE A 47 1.13 -14.37 4.45
C PHE A 47 1.66 -13.01 3.99
N VAL A 48 2.84 -12.66 4.48
CA VAL A 48 3.70 -11.67 3.84
C VAL A 48 4.88 -12.40 3.24
N ALA A 49 5.00 -12.40 1.91
CA ALA A 49 6.13 -12.98 1.21
C ALA A 49 7.21 -11.92 0.97
N THR A 50 8.37 -12.07 1.63
CA THR A 50 9.47 -11.11 1.62
C THR A 50 10.81 -11.77 1.27
N ASP A 51 11.86 -10.97 1.15
CA ASP A 51 13.23 -11.46 1.02
C ASP A 51 13.89 -11.68 2.39
N PHE A 52 14.99 -12.47 2.40
CA PHE A 52 15.71 -12.82 3.63
C PHE A 52 16.22 -11.59 4.41
N ALA A 53 16.69 -10.56 3.71
CA ALA A 53 17.23 -9.34 4.35
C ALA A 53 16.14 -8.46 4.97
N SER A 54 14.93 -8.51 4.43
CA SER A 54 13.76 -7.76 4.90
C SER A 54 13.03 -8.47 6.05
N PHE A 55 13.11 -9.81 6.13
CA PHE A 55 12.32 -10.65 7.04
C PHE A 55 12.34 -10.18 8.50
N GLY A 56 13.52 -10.03 9.09
CA GLY A 56 13.66 -9.63 10.50
C GLY A 56 13.13 -8.22 10.80
N LYS A 57 13.03 -7.34 9.78
CA LYS A 57 12.57 -5.96 9.94
C LYS A 57 11.05 -5.81 9.89
N ILE A 58 10.35 -6.78 9.30
CA ILE A 58 8.90 -6.71 9.12
C ILE A 58 8.15 -7.78 9.91
N LYS A 59 8.86 -8.76 10.48
CA LYS A 59 8.24 -9.90 11.18
C LYS A 59 7.29 -9.46 12.29
N ASP A 60 7.71 -8.53 13.15
CA ASP A 60 6.87 -8.04 14.24
C ASP A 60 5.58 -7.37 13.71
N ILE A 61 5.69 -6.60 12.62
CA ILE A 61 4.52 -5.99 11.96
C ILE A 61 3.56 -7.06 11.42
N CYS A 62 4.10 -8.17 10.88
CA CYS A 62 3.30 -9.28 10.40
C CYS A 62 2.57 -9.95 11.57
N ASP A 63 3.29 -10.29 12.64
CA ASP A 63 2.75 -10.96 13.83
C ASP A 63 1.65 -10.12 14.50
N GLU A 64 1.85 -8.80 14.66
CA GLU A 64 0.86 -7.86 15.20
C GLU A 64 -0.44 -7.78 14.37
N ASN A 65 -0.36 -8.05 13.06
CA ASN A 65 -1.50 -8.06 12.16
C ASN A 65 -1.99 -9.48 11.80
N GLU A 66 -1.51 -10.51 12.52
CA GLU A 66 -1.87 -11.92 12.34
C GLU A 66 -1.58 -12.44 10.92
N PHE A 67 -0.44 -12.05 10.35
CA PHE A 67 0.10 -12.57 9.10
C PHE A 67 1.35 -13.40 9.38
N GLU A 68 1.47 -14.52 8.69
CA GLU A 68 2.69 -15.32 8.70
C GLU A 68 3.74 -14.70 7.77
N CYS A 69 4.96 -14.51 8.26
CA CYS A 69 6.04 -13.94 7.45
C CYS A 69 6.84 -15.09 6.80
N PHE A 70 6.94 -15.08 5.47
CA PHE A 70 7.67 -16.05 4.67
C PHE A 70 8.83 -15.38 3.92
N ALA A 71 10.06 -15.91 4.08
CA ALA A 71 11.25 -15.39 3.41
C ALA A 71 11.67 -16.28 2.24
N GLY A 72 12.10 -15.65 1.14
CA GLY A 72 12.64 -16.33 -0.04
C GLY A 72 13.57 -15.43 -0.85
N GLU A 73 13.81 -15.78 -2.10
CA GLU A 73 14.69 -15.04 -3.00
C GLU A 73 14.25 -13.61 -3.23
N LEU A 74 15.21 -12.66 -3.30
CA LEU A 74 14.92 -11.25 -3.52
C LEU A 74 14.44 -10.98 -4.95
N GLU A 75 15.20 -11.44 -5.93
CA GLU A 75 14.98 -11.11 -7.36
C GLU A 75 13.93 -12.03 -8.00
N ASP A 76 13.74 -13.24 -7.47
CA ASP A 76 12.77 -14.19 -7.99
C ASP A 76 11.52 -14.27 -7.11
N VAL A 77 10.61 -13.33 -7.36
CA VAL A 77 9.35 -13.23 -6.63
C VAL A 77 8.43 -14.40 -6.94
N LEU A 78 8.35 -14.81 -8.20
CA LEU A 78 7.52 -15.94 -8.63
C LEU A 78 7.96 -17.23 -7.92
N LYS A 79 9.25 -17.51 -7.86
CA LYS A 79 9.80 -18.64 -7.09
C LYS A 79 9.43 -18.53 -5.62
N ARG A 80 9.55 -17.36 -5.01
CA ARG A 80 9.16 -17.13 -3.60
C ARG A 80 7.70 -17.50 -3.35
N PHE A 81 6.80 -17.15 -4.27
CA PHE A 81 5.39 -17.55 -4.20
C PHE A 81 5.24 -19.07 -4.29
N VAL A 82 5.92 -19.72 -5.24
CA VAL A 82 5.86 -21.18 -5.41
C VAL A 82 6.44 -21.91 -4.20
N ASP A 83 7.56 -21.45 -3.65
CA ASP A 83 8.17 -22.03 -2.46
C ASP A 83 7.18 -21.96 -1.27
N LEU A 84 6.50 -20.82 -1.07
CA LEU A 84 5.44 -20.69 -0.07
C LEU A 84 4.28 -21.65 -0.36
N LEU A 85 3.80 -21.70 -1.61
CA LEU A 85 2.69 -22.57 -2.02
C LEU A 85 3.00 -24.06 -1.88
N ASN A 86 4.28 -24.46 -1.82
CA ASN A 86 4.68 -25.85 -1.54
C ASN A 86 4.59 -26.20 -0.05
N THR A 87 4.45 -25.21 0.84
CA THR A 87 4.28 -25.42 2.29
C THR A 87 2.84 -25.41 2.76
N VAL A 88 1.89 -25.04 1.87
CA VAL A 88 0.48 -24.87 2.22
C VAL A 88 -0.43 -25.55 1.20
N ASP A 89 -1.57 -26.06 1.69
CA ASP A 89 -2.62 -26.60 0.83
C ASP A 89 -3.63 -25.48 0.53
N CYS A 90 -3.64 -25.00 -0.72
CA CYS A 90 -4.57 -23.97 -1.18
C CYS A 90 -4.92 -24.15 -2.65
N GLU A 91 -6.06 -23.63 -3.05
CA GLU A 91 -6.57 -23.63 -4.43
C GLU A 91 -6.53 -22.23 -5.05
N THR A 92 -6.85 -21.21 -4.24
CA THR A 92 -6.92 -19.81 -4.66
C THR A 92 -5.89 -18.97 -3.93
N VAL A 93 -5.11 -18.19 -4.67
CA VAL A 93 -4.12 -17.23 -4.17
C VAL A 93 -4.59 -15.83 -4.47
N ILE A 94 -4.66 -14.98 -3.45
CA ILE A 94 -4.99 -13.56 -3.56
C ILE A 94 -3.70 -12.78 -3.32
N ARG A 95 -3.18 -12.11 -4.36
CA ARG A 95 -1.94 -11.32 -4.27
C ARG A 95 -2.25 -9.85 -4.10
N ALA A 96 -1.64 -9.23 -3.10
CA ALA A 96 -1.54 -7.79 -2.92
C ALA A 96 -0.06 -7.37 -2.79
N THR A 97 0.22 -6.08 -2.89
CA THR A 97 1.57 -5.53 -2.75
C THR A 97 1.64 -4.53 -1.60
N ALA A 98 2.74 -4.55 -0.86
CA ALA A 98 2.94 -3.81 0.40
C ALA A 98 3.07 -2.28 0.25
N ASP A 99 2.96 -1.76 -0.95
CA ASP A 99 2.99 -0.34 -1.28
C ASP A 99 1.61 0.27 -1.58
N ASN A 100 0.55 -0.51 -1.38
CA ASN A 100 -0.83 -0.16 -1.68
C ASN A 100 -1.68 -0.02 -0.39
N PRO A 101 -1.50 1.03 0.43
CA PRO A 101 -2.16 1.14 1.74
C PRO A 101 -3.68 1.32 1.67
N PHE A 102 -4.23 1.71 0.52
CA PHE A 102 -5.65 1.97 0.31
C PHE A 102 -6.27 0.96 -0.66
N LEU A 103 -6.10 -0.33 -0.37
CA LEU A 103 -6.72 -1.42 -1.12
C LEU A 103 -8.24 -1.40 -0.98
N PHE A 104 -8.95 -1.61 -2.07
CA PHE A 104 -10.39 -1.79 -2.09
C PHE A 104 -10.73 -3.23 -1.69
N TYR A 105 -10.78 -3.50 -0.38
CA TYR A 105 -11.04 -4.86 0.12
C TYR A 105 -12.41 -5.39 -0.31
N GLU A 106 -13.42 -4.51 -0.49
CA GLU A 106 -14.73 -4.90 -1.02
C GLU A 106 -14.63 -5.40 -2.47
N ALA A 107 -13.86 -4.69 -3.31
CA ALA A 107 -13.61 -5.11 -4.69
C ALA A 107 -12.78 -6.41 -4.72
N ALA A 108 -11.84 -6.59 -3.79
CA ALA A 108 -11.08 -7.82 -3.66
C ALA A 108 -12.00 -9.01 -3.29
N ILE A 109 -12.92 -8.84 -2.37
CA ILE A 109 -13.90 -9.88 -2.01
C ILE A 109 -14.76 -10.25 -3.23
N GLU A 110 -15.34 -9.26 -3.91
CA GLU A 110 -16.19 -9.51 -5.11
C GLU A 110 -15.40 -10.20 -6.24
N SER A 111 -14.14 -9.82 -6.46
CA SER A 111 -13.29 -10.45 -7.49
C SER A 111 -12.93 -11.91 -7.15
N VAL A 112 -12.69 -12.22 -5.87
CA VAL A 112 -12.45 -13.60 -5.40
C VAL A 112 -13.71 -14.46 -5.58
N GLU A 113 -14.88 -13.96 -5.18
CA GLU A 113 -16.15 -14.67 -5.33
C GLU A 113 -16.47 -14.95 -6.80
N LEU A 114 -16.18 -13.98 -7.68
CA LEU A 114 -16.34 -14.17 -9.11
C LEU A 114 -15.40 -15.24 -9.68
N PHE A 115 -14.10 -15.20 -9.29
CA PHE A 115 -13.11 -16.19 -9.68
C PHE A 115 -13.54 -17.62 -9.27
N GLU A 116 -13.96 -17.78 -8.03
CA GLU A 116 -14.39 -19.09 -7.51
C GLU A 116 -15.70 -19.56 -8.15
N THR A 117 -16.63 -18.65 -8.45
CA THR A 117 -17.87 -18.98 -9.16
C THR A 117 -17.59 -19.48 -10.57
N LYS A 118 -16.70 -18.80 -11.30
CA LYS A 118 -16.27 -19.23 -12.63
C LYS A 118 -15.62 -20.62 -12.60
N ASN A 119 -14.76 -20.88 -11.63
CA ASN A 119 -14.11 -22.18 -11.50
C ASN A 119 -15.06 -23.31 -11.10
N LYS A 120 -16.22 -23.01 -10.51
CA LYS A 120 -17.28 -23.99 -10.21
C LYS A 120 -18.21 -24.26 -11.39
N THR A 121 -18.49 -23.25 -12.21
CA THR A 121 -19.54 -23.31 -13.25
C THR A 121 -19.02 -23.45 -14.67
N GLU A 122 -17.83 -22.90 -14.93
CA GLU A 122 -17.22 -22.83 -16.25
C GLU A 122 -15.82 -23.45 -16.22
N LYS A 123 -15.11 -23.40 -17.33
CA LYS A 123 -13.73 -23.92 -17.38
C LYS A 123 -12.73 -23.00 -16.69
N ASN A 124 -12.00 -23.58 -15.75
CA ASN A 124 -10.73 -23.14 -15.15
C ASN A 124 -10.27 -21.71 -15.51
N CYS A 125 -10.69 -20.74 -14.73
CA CYS A 125 -10.04 -19.42 -14.71
C CYS A 125 -8.71 -19.57 -13.96
N ASP A 126 -7.59 -19.28 -14.61
CA ASP A 126 -6.26 -19.41 -14.03
C ASP A 126 -5.80 -18.13 -13.35
N TYR A 127 -6.30 -16.99 -13.85
CA TYR A 127 -5.99 -15.64 -13.36
C TYR A 127 -7.19 -14.73 -13.54
N LEU A 128 -7.45 -13.88 -12.54
CA LEU A 128 -8.46 -12.83 -12.61
C LEU A 128 -7.99 -11.57 -11.91
N THR A 129 -8.24 -10.43 -12.52
CA THR A 129 -8.12 -9.11 -11.86
C THR A 129 -9.21 -8.16 -12.37
N PHE A 130 -9.61 -7.20 -11.54
CA PHE A 130 -10.48 -6.11 -11.96
C PHE A 130 -9.67 -5.00 -12.62
N SER A 131 -10.08 -4.61 -13.85
CA SER A 131 -9.60 -3.44 -14.56
C SER A 131 -10.43 -2.21 -14.22
N GLY A 132 -9.81 -1.01 -14.29
CA GLY A 132 -10.53 0.25 -14.04
C GLY A 132 -10.58 0.67 -12.57
N LEU A 133 -9.95 -0.08 -11.67
CA LEU A 133 -9.74 0.37 -10.29
C LEU A 133 -8.71 1.53 -10.24
N PRO A 134 -8.71 2.36 -9.18
CA PRO A 134 -7.60 3.26 -8.91
C PRO A 134 -6.27 2.52 -8.91
N HIS A 135 -5.23 3.14 -9.47
CA HIS A 135 -3.91 2.51 -9.49
C HIS A 135 -3.38 2.30 -8.06
N GLY A 136 -3.23 1.03 -7.66
CA GLY A 136 -2.80 0.64 -6.31
C GLY A 136 -3.93 0.23 -5.37
N SER A 137 -5.18 0.07 -5.85
CA SER A 137 -6.28 -0.39 -4.99
C SER A 137 -6.75 -1.82 -5.28
N GLY A 138 -6.24 -2.44 -6.34
CA GLY A 138 -6.64 -3.79 -6.77
C GLY A 138 -5.78 -4.91 -6.22
N VAL A 139 -6.27 -6.12 -6.42
CA VAL A 139 -5.57 -7.39 -6.16
C VAL A 139 -5.55 -8.25 -7.41
N GLU A 140 -4.67 -9.23 -7.43
CA GLU A 140 -4.62 -10.29 -8.45
C GLU A 140 -5.00 -11.63 -7.83
N ILE A 141 -5.76 -12.44 -8.56
CA ILE A 141 -6.24 -13.73 -8.11
C ILE A 141 -5.73 -14.81 -9.04
N PHE A 142 -5.17 -15.85 -8.47
CA PHE A 142 -4.55 -16.96 -9.20
C PHE A 142 -5.10 -18.31 -8.73
N SER A 143 -5.21 -19.25 -9.67
CA SER A 143 -5.21 -20.67 -9.33
C SER A 143 -3.80 -21.05 -8.83
N ALA A 144 -3.72 -21.68 -7.66
CA ALA A 144 -2.42 -22.09 -7.09
C ALA A 144 -1.68 -23.09 -7.98
N SER A 145 -2.42 -24.02 -8.62
CA SER A 145 -1.85 -25.00 -9.55
C SER A 145 -1.33 -24.34 -10.82
N SER A 146 -2.06 -23.38 -11.36
CA SER A 146 -1.68 -22.65 -12.58
C SER A 146 -0.47 -21.75 -12.33
N LEU A 147 -0.37 -21.12 -11.16
CA LEU A 147 0.80 -20.34 -10.78
C LEU A 147 2.07 -21.22 -10.67
N LYS A 148 1.95 -22.40 -10.04
CA LYS A 148 3.06 -23.38 -9.99
C LYS A 148 3.47 -23.87 -11.37
N LYS A 149 2.48 -24.14 -12.25
CA LYS A 149 2.73 -24.55 -13.64
C LYS A 149 3.44 -23.44 -14.41
N ALA A 150 2.97 -22.20 -14.33
CA ALA A 150 3.57 -21.04 -15.01
C ALA A 150 5.03 -20.85 -14.61
N ALA A 151 5.34 -20.92 -13.31
CA ALA A 151 6.69 -20.80 -12.80
C ALA A 151 7.64 -21.90 -13.32
N SER A 152 7.14 -23.09 -13.64
CA SER A 152 7.94 -24.17 -14.23
C SER A 152 8.20 -24.02 -15.73
N MET A 153 7.52 -23.09 -16.40
CA MET A 153 7.53 -22.93 -17.86
C MET A 153 8.25 -21.67 -18.33
N THR A 154 8.30 -20.62 -17.50
CA THR A 154 8.96 -19.37 -17.86
C THR A 154 10.39 -19.30 -17.32
N ASN A 155 11.26 -18.64 -18.11
CA ASN A 155 12.59 -18.21 -17.67
C ASN A 155 12.75 -16.69 -17.89
N ASP A 156 11.67 -15.97 -18.17
CA ASP A 156 11.71 -14.53 -18.38
C ASP A 156 11.88 -13.82 -17.01
N PRO A 157 12.94 -13.01 -16.80
CA PRO A 157 13.14 -12.27 -15.58
C PRO A 157 11.96 -11.35 -15.22
N TYR A 158 11.24 -10.82 -16.21
CA TYR A 158 10.07 -9.99 -15.99
C TYR A 158 8.91 -10.77 -15.35
N ASP A 159 8.66 -12.00 -15.81
CA ASP A 159 7.67 -12.91 -15.23
C ASP A 159 8.04 -13.27 -13.78
N HIS A 160 9.33 -13.51 -13.54
CA HIS A 160 9.85 -13.84 -12.21
C HIS A 160 9.75 -12.68 -11.23
N GLU A 161 9.90 -11.42 -11.68
CA GLU A 161 9.75 -10.24 -10.82
C GLU A 161 8.27 -9.89 -10.56
N HIS A 162 7.41 -9.98 -11.59
CA HIS A 162 6.06 -9.41 -11.52
C HIS A 162 4.95 -10.44 -11.26
N VAL A 163 5.22 -11.73 -11.34
CA VAL A 163 4.31 -12.87 -11.03
C VAL A 163 3.16 -13.04 -12.02
N GLY A 164 2.27 -12.05 -12.15
CA GLY A 164 1.11 -12.10 -13.05
C GLY A 164 1.45 -12.34 -14.51
N PRO A 165 2.50 -11.68 -15.07
CA PRO A 165 2.93 -11.88 -16.45
C PRO A 165 3.20 -13.34 -16.81
N ALA A 166 3.68 -14.16 -15.88
CA ALA A 166 3.92 -15.58 -16.09
C ALA A 166 2.65 -16.34 -16.56
N LEU A 167 1.46 -15.81 -16.28
CA LEU A 167 0.20 -16.38 -16.77
C LEU A 167 -0.34 -15.57 -17.96
N TYR A 168 -0.55 -14.27 -17.79
CA TYR A 168 -1.31 -13.51 -18.79
C TYR A 168 -0.52 -13.16 -20.07
N ASN A 169 0.81 -13.33 -20.09
CA ASN A 169 1.60 -13.28 -21.32
C ASN A 169 1.53 -14.60 -22.11
N HIS A 170 1.01 -15.67 -21.51
CA HIS A 170 0.89 -17.02 -22.10
C HIS A 170 -0.58 -17.45 -22.21
N LYS A 171 -1.40 -16.62 -22.89
CA LYS A 171 -2.86 -16.81 -23.04
C LYS A 171 -3.27 -18.06 -23.80
N ASP A 172 -2.37 -18.67 -24.54
CA ASP A 172 -2.53 -19.97 -25.19
C ASP A 172 -2.52 -21.15 -24.21
N LEU A 173 -1.94 -20.95 -23.01
CA LEU A 173 -1.76 -21.96 -21.98
C LEU A 173 -2.62 -21.72 -20.73
N PHE A 174 -3.02 -20.47 -20.50
CA PHE A 174 -3.74 -20.04 -19.30
C PHE A 174 -4.95 -19.17 -19.65
N ASN A 175 -6.07 -19.46 -19.01
CA ASN A 175 -7.29 -18.64 -19.12
C ASN A 175 -7.21 -17.45 -18.13
N CYS A 176 -6.84 -16.29 -18.66
CA CYS A 176 -6.62 -15.06 -17.89
C CYS A 176 -7.72 -14.04 -18.18
N GLU A 177 -8.40 -13.59 -17.13
CA GLU A 177 -9.51 -12.66 -17.25
C GLU A 177 -9.20 -11.30 -16.63
N PHE A 178 -9.38 -10.25 -17.44
CA PHE A 178 -9.34 -8.85 -17.03
C PHE A 178 -10.76 -8.31 -17.11
N ILE A 179 -11.43 -8.22 -15.98
CA ILE A 179 -12.85 -7.89 -15.91
C ILE A 179 -13.00 -6.43 -15.50
N ASN A 180 -13.82 -5.67 -16.23
CA ASN A 180 -14.12 -4.30 -15.81
C ASN A 180 -14.75 -4.29 -14.42
N ALA A 181 -14.16 -3.54 -13.53
CA ALA A 181 -14.67 -3.38 -12.17
C ALA A 181 -16.11 -2.85 -12.19
N PRO A 182 -16.96 -3.26 -11.24
CA PRO A 182 -18.25 -2.64 -11.03
C PRO A 182 -18.16 -1.12 -10.97
N LYS A 183 -19.17 -0.41 -11.49
CA LYS A 183 -19.17 1.06 -11.62
C LYS A 183 -18.78 1.80 -10.34
N LYS A 184 -19.16 1.26 -9.18
CA LYS A 184 -18.83 1.83 -7.85
C LYS A 184 -17.34 1.81 -7.50
N TYR A 185 -16.52 1.03 -8.21
CA TYR A 185 -15.07 0.91 -8.01
C TYR A 185 -14.26 1.45 -9.19
N ASN A 186 -14.91 1.77 -10.31
CA ASN A 186 -14.24 2.09 -11.58
C ASN A 186 -13.84 3.57 -11.63
N TYR A 187 -12.60 3.86 -11.20
CA TYR A 187 -11.98 5.19 -11.16
C TYR A 187 -10.51 5.09 -11.58
N PRO A 188 -10.23 4.73 -12.85
CA PRO A 188 -8.86 4.46 -13.34
C PRO A 188 -7.95 5.70 -13.32
N GLU A 189 -8.51 6.91 -13.23
CA GLU A 189 -7.78 8.17 -13.12
C GLU A 189 -7.21 8.41 -11.73
N LEU A 190 -7.71 7.72 -10.70
CA LEU A 190 -7.24 7.87 -9.33
C LEU A 190 -5.99 7.00 -9.06
N ARG A 191 -5.20 7.43 -8.08
CA ARG A 191 -3.95 6.77 -7.71
C ARG A 191 -3.79 6.72 -6.20
N THR A 192 -3.59 5.50 -5.67
CA THR A 192 -3.48 5.20 -4.24
C THR A 192 -2.17 4.50 -3.85
N THR A 193 -1.39 4.01 -4.84
CA THR A 193 -0.08 3.36 -4.59
C THR A 193 0.98 4.35 -4.13
N ILE A 194 2.00 3.84 -3.43
CA ILE A 194 3.17 4.60 -2.98
C ILE A 194 4.42 4.12 -3.72
N ASP A 195 4.82 4.86 -4.76
CA ASP A 195 6.04 4.59 -5.52
C ASP A 195 7.10 5.68 -5.33
N THR A 196 6.65 6.91 -5.15
CA THR A 196 7.47 8.11 -5.04
C THR A 196 7.20 8.84 -3.74
N TYR A 197 8.03 9.85 -3.43
CA TYR A 197 7.78 10.72 -2.28
C TYR A 197 6.46 11.50 -2.43
N SER A 198 6.10 11.91 -3.64
CA SER A 198 4.82 12.59 -3.91
C SER A 198 3.62 11.68 -3.63
N ASP A 199 3.71 10.38 -4.00
CA ASP A 199 2.67 9.41 -3.66
C ASP A 199 2.57 9.22 -2.14
N TYR A 200 3.70 9.20 -1.43
CA TYR A 200 3.72 9.10 0.02
C TYR A 200 3.07 10.31 0.70
N LEU A 201 3.34 11.53 0.22
CA LEU A 201 2.64 12.73 0.70
C LEU A 201 1.13 12.64 0.44
N ARG A 202 0.71 12.21 -0.76
CA ARG A 202 -0.71 11.98 -1.07
C ARG A 202 -1.33 10.97 -0.11
N ALA A 203 -0.64 9.88 0.20
CA ALA A 203 -1.12 8.88 1.15
C ALA A 203 -1.31 9.45 2.57
N ILE A 204 -0.40 10.30 3.03
CA ILE A 204 -0.56 11.03 4.30
C ILE A 204 -1.82 11.91 4.24
N MET A 205 -2.05 12.59 3.12
CA MET A 205 -3.21 13.49 2.95
C MET A 205 -4.54 12.75 2.94
N ILE A 206 -4.60 11.60 2.25
CA ILE A 206 -5.76 10.71 2.29
C ILE A 206 -6.04 10.29 3.73
N SER A 207 -5.02 9.88 4.48
CA SER A 207 -5.17 9.46 5.87
C SER A 207 -5.64 10.60 6.79
N LEU A 208 -5.19 11.83 6.55
CA LEU A 208 -5.62 13.01 7.30
C LEU A 208 -7.06 13.43 6.98
N PHE A 209 -7.47 13.30 5.73
CA PHE A 209 -8.87 13.50 5.34
C PHE A 209 -9.78 12.51 6.06
N LEU A 210 -9.34 11.26 6.17
CA LEU A 210 -10.07 10.16 6.80
C LEU A 210 -9.81 9.99 8.31
N LYS A 211 -9.14 10.94 8.98
CA LYS A 211 -8.70 10.82 10.37
C LYS A 211 -9.79 10.48 11.40
N ASN A 212 -11.04 10.84 11.09
CA ASN A 212 -12.21 10.58 11.94
C ASN A 212 -12.97 9.30 11.55
N LYS A 213 -12.43 8.53 10.62
CA LYS A 213 -12.98 7.25 10.16
C LYS A 213 -12.16 6.08 10.71
N ASN A 214 -12.74 4.91 10.71
CA ASN A 214 -12.09 3.69 11.18
C ASN A 214 -11.40 2.97 10.01
N HIS A 215 -10.11 2.75 10.14
CA HIS A 215 -9.37 1.88 9.22
C HIS A 215 -9.71 0.39 9.48
N PRO A 216 -9.81 -0.47 8.46
CA PRO A 216 -9.69 -0.18 7.02
C PRO A 216 -10.90 0.58 6.47
N PHE A 217 -10.61 1.57 5.62
CA PHE A 217 -11.61 2.42 5.00
C PHE A 217 -12.36 1.69 3.88
N SER A 218 -13.62 2.04 3.68
CA SER A 218 -14.39 1.58 2.53
C SER A 218 -13.86 2.19 1.22
N CYS A 219 -14.17 1.55 0.09
CA CYS A 219 -13.81 2.08 -1.23
C CYS A 219 -14.41 3.48 -1.46
N GLU A 220 -15.65 3.72 -1.03
CA GLU A 220 -16.33 5.01 -1.15
C GLU A 220 -15.56 6.10 -0.38
N GLU A 221 -15.17 5.84 0.87
CA GLU A 221 -14.37 6.78 1.67
C GLU A 221 -13.02 7.11 1.03
N ILE A 222 -12.34 6.11 0.45
CA ILE A 222 -11.07 6.32 -0.25
C ILE A 222 -11.27 7.13 -1.53
N ILE A 223 -12.33 6.86 -2.32
CA ILE A 223 -12.67 7.60 -3.53
C ILE A 223 -12.96 9.06 -3.19
N ASP A 224 -13.82 9.31 -2.19
CA ASP A 224 -14.15 10.66 -1.72
C ASP A 224 -12.90 11.44 -1.30
N ALA A 225 -11.99 10.78 -0.55
CA ALA A 225 -10.72 11.38 -0.18
C ALA A 225 -9.88 11.74 -1.41
N CYS A 226 -9.72 10.81 -2.35
CA CYS A 226 -8.92 11.00 -3.57
C CYS A 226 -9.49 12.08 -4.50
N GLN A 227 -10.82 12.31 -4.50
CA GLN A 227 -11.47 13.34 -5.31
C GLN A 227 -11.52 14.71 -4.61
N SER A 228 -11.20 14.78 -3.32
CA SER A 228 -11.27 16.04 -2.56
C SER A 228 -10.18 17.04 -2.97
N ASP A 229 -10.51 18.32 -2.94
CA ASP A 229 -9.52 19.40 -3.12
C ASP A 229 -8.43 19.37 -2.04
N PHE A 230 -8.75 18.89 -0.85
CA PHE A 230 -7.80 18.72 0.23
C PHE A 230 -6.64 17.79 -0.14
N VAL A 231 -6.89 16.73 -0.88
CA VAL A 231 -5.88 15.76 -1.33
C VAL A 231 -5.23 16.19 -2.66
N ASN A 232 -6.00 16.78 -3.59
CA ASN A 232 -5.52 17.09 -4.93
C ASN A 232 -4.81 18.45 -5.04
N ASN A 233 -5.24 19.43 -4.24
CA ASN A 233 -4.72 20.80 -4.27
C ASN A 233 -4.20 21.25 -2.90
N PRO A 234 -3.25 20.53 -2.29
CA PRO A 234 -2.76 20.87 -0.96
C PRO A 234 -2.00 22.18 -0.95
N VAL A 235 -2.30 23.02 0.03
CA VAL A 235 -1.46 24.18 0.32
C VAL A 235 -0.34 23.74 1.27
N ILE A 236 0.91 23.82 0.80
CA ILE A 236 2.08 23.47 1.60
C ILE A 236 2.87 24.73 1.91
N LEU A 237 3.05 25.01 3.19
CA LEU A 237 3.82 26.15 3.69
C LEU A 237 5.25 25.72 3.97
N TYR A 238 6.21 26.46 3.42
CA TYR A 238 7.65 26.26 3.66
C TYR A 238 8.20 27.43 4.47
N PRO A 239 8.19 27.36 5.81
CA PRO A 239 8.79 28.42 6.62
C PRO A 239 10.30 28.43 6.53
N SER A 240 10.91 29.59 6.70
CA SER A 240 12.34 29.65 6.98
C SER A 240 12.60 29.07 8.37
N CYS A 241 13.41 28.03 8.41
CA CYS A 241 13.83 27.34 9.64
C CYS A 241 15.33 27.49 9.91
N LYS A 242 16.03 28.40 9.20
CA LYS A 242 17.47 28.62 9.35
C LYS A 242 17.77 29.47 10.57
N LYS A 243 18.74 29.05 11.39
CA LYS A 243 19.25 29.80 12.54
C LYS A 243 19.72 31.20 12.12
N GLY A 244 19.41 32.20 12.91
CA GLY A 244 19.73 33.60 12.64
C GLY A 244 18.71 34.37 11.78
N GLN A 245 17.68 33.72 11.23
CA GLN A 245 16.61 34.38 10.43
C GLN A 245 15.37 34.76 11.27
N GLY A 246 15.37 34.45 12.56
CA GLY A 246 14.28 34.71 13.47
C GLY A 246 13.06 33.79 13.30
N THR A 247 12.21 33.74 14.31
CA THR A 247 11.06 32.82 14.38
C THR A 247 9.76 33.35 13.74
N GLY A 248 9.75 34.61 13.32
CA GLY A 248 8.53 35.29 12.85
C GLY A 248 7.87 34.66 11.64
N HIS A 249 8.66 34.14 10.68
CA HIS A 249 8.14 33.45 9.50
C HIS A 249 7.54 32.10 9.88
N LEU A 250 8.24 31.31 10.67
CA LEU A 250 7.75 30.02 11.18
C LEU A 250 6.44 30.19 11.97
N ARG A 251 6.37 31.17 12.90
CA ARG A 251 5.15 31.46 13.67
C ARG A 251 3.96 31.80 12.78
N ARG A 252 4.15 32.63 11.73
CA ARG A 252 3.08 32.97 10.78
C ARG A 252 2.61 31.73 9.99
N CYS A 253 3.53 30.90 9.50
CA CYS A 253 3.18 29.68 8.78
C CYS A 253 2.45 28.70 9.68
N LEU A 254 2.88 28.49 10.93
CA LEU A 254 2.19 27.64 11.91
C LEU A 254 0.76 28.15 12.15
N LYS A 255 0.57 29.48 12.35
CA LYS A 255 -0.75 30.07 12.52
C LYS A 255 -1.65 29.85 11.31
N LEU A 256 -1.15 30.08 10.09
CA LEU A 256 -1.90 29.83 8.85
C LEU A 256 -2.25 28.35 8.68
N ALA A 257 -1.33 27.47 8.95
CA ALA A 257 -1.53 26.02 8.85
C ALA A 257 -2.67 25.57 9.78
N THR A 258 -2.66 26.04 11.04
CA THR A 258 -3.68 25.66 12.02
C THR A 258 -5.06 26.28 11.77
N GLN A 259 -5.12 27.47 11.18
CA GLN A 259 -6.39 28.15 10.88
C GLN A 259 -7.09 27.61 9.63
N ASN A 260 -6.33 27.13 8.64
CA ASN A 260 -6.84 26.79 7.31
C ASN A 260 -6.63 25.30 6.95
N ASN A 261 -6.17 24.47 7.86
CA ASN A 261 -5.78 23.06 7.61
C ASN A 261 -4.73 22.94 6.49
N TYR A 262 -3.79 23.88 6.39
CA TYR A 262 -2.68 23.81 5.47
C TYR A 262 -1.58 22.93 6.02
N PHE A 263 -0.78 22.35 5.12
CA PHE A 263 0.40 21.61 5.49
C PHE A 263 1.56 22.55 5.76
N ILE A 264 2.39 22.19 6.72
CA ILE A 264 3.64 22.89 6.96
C ILE A 264 4.78 21.89 6.91
N PHE A 265 5.77 22.17 6.05
CA PHE A 265 6.99 21.38 6.01
C PHE A 265 8.02 22.00 6.95
N ILE A 266 8.39 21.23 7.98
CA ILE A 266 9.44 21.61 8.92
C ILE A 266 10.56 20.59 8.78
N PRO A 267 11.74 20.97 8.27
CA PRO A 267 12.84 20.04 8.07
C PRO A 267 13.38 19.54 9.42
N LYS A 268 13.81 18.29 9.47
CA LYS A 268 14.61 17.74 10.56
C LYS A 268 16.09 17.91 10.26
N LYS A 269 16.94 17.74 11.28
CA LYS A 269 18.39 17.86 11.14
C LYS A 269 18.97 16.91 10.07
N GLU A 270 18.38 15.72 9.95
CA GLU A 270 18.74 14.72 8.94
C GLU A 270 18.32 15.06 7.51
N ASP A 271 17.39 16.01 7.34
CA ASP A 271 16.85 16.43 6.03
C ASP A 271 17.62 17.62 5.43
N VAL A 272 18.59 18.18 6.15
CA VAL A 272 19.33 19.38 5.74
C VAL A 272 20.84 19.11 5.65
N PRO A 273 21.59 19.85 4.81
CA PRO A 273 23.05 19.74 4.75
C PRO A 273 23.73 19.97 6.11
N GLU A 274 24.88 19.34 6.35
CA GLU A 274 25.62 19.45 7.62
C GLU A 274 25.94 20.88 8.06
N ASN A 275 26.15 21.78 7.08
CA ASN A 275 26.42 23.20 7.32
C ASN A 275 25.16 24.06 7.49
N PHE A 276 23.97 23.45 7.49
CA PHE A 276 22.69 24.14 7.69
C PHE A 276 22.25 23.98 9.14
N GLU A 277 22.27 25.09 9.89
CA GLU A 277 21.78 25.12 11.27
C GLU A 277 20.29 25.47 11.30
N LEU A 278 19.49 24.64 11.96
CA LEU A 278 18.07 24.87 12.21
C LEU A 278 17.87 25.79 13.42
N LEU A 279 16.73 26.48 13.46
CA LEU A 279 16.29 27.25 14.62
C LEU A 279 16.14 26.33 15.84
N ASP A 280 16.71 26.72 16.97
CA ASP A 280 16.64 25.97 18.23
C ASP A 280 15.22 25.93 18.81
N GLU A 281 14.39 26.92 18.50
CA GLU A 281 13.01 27.09 18.98
C GLU A 281 11.97 26.26 18.23
N ILE A 282 12.32 25.51 17.18
CA ILE A 282 11.35 24.71 16.41
C ILE A 282 10.51 23.79 17.28
N PRO A 283 11.10 22.97 18.19
CA PRO A 283 10.31 22.05 19.01
C PRO A 283 9.29 22.77 19.91
N SER A 284 9.72 23.84 20.60
CA SER A 284 8.85 24.59 21.49
C SER A 284 7.72 25.32 20.77
N LEU A 285 7.98 25.82 19.56
CA LEU A 285 6.97 26.46 18.72
C LEU A 285 5.94 25.47 18.19
N ILE A 286 6.36 24.27 17.80
CA ILE A 286 5.44 23.20 17.38
C ILE A 286 4.54 22.83 18.55
N GLU A 287 5.10 22.64 19.73
CA GLU A 287 4.34 22.28 20.95
C GLU A 287 3.32 23.36 21.33
N GLU A 288 3.72 24.65 21.31
CA GLU A 288 2.83 25.80 21.54
C GLU A 288 1.61 25.77 20.61
N PHE A 289 1.81 25.51 19.30
CA PHE A 289 0.73 25.48 18.31
C PHE A 289 -0.10 24.21 18.36
N LEU A 290 0.45 23.05 18.72
CA LEU A 290 -0.31 21.82 18.94
C LEU A 290 -1.24 21.95 20.16
N GLN A 291 -0.80 22.58 21.24
CA GLN A 291 -1.64 22.85 22.41
C GLN A 291 -2.84 23.76 22.04
N LEU A 292 -2.64 24.77 21.18
CA LEU A 292 -3.71 25.64 20.68
C LEU A 292 -4.77 24.92 19.85
N ILE A 293 -4.39 23.82 19.16
CA ILE A 293 -5.33 22.97 18.41
C ILE A 293 -6.17 22.12 19.37
N CYS A 294 -5.53 21.51 20.38
CA CYS A 294 -6.20 20.66 21.36
C CYS A 294 -7.17 21.41 22.27
N THR A 295 -6.98 22.73 22.47
CA THR A 295 -7.89 23.55 23.29
C THR A 295 -9.09 24.10 22.53
N LYS A 296 -9.16 23.90 21.18
CA LYS A 296 -10.27 24.36 20.33
C LYS A 296 -11.19 23.23 19.86
N SER A 297 -10.90 21.99 20.25
CA SER A 297 -11.75 20.80 20.06
C SER A 297 -12.46 20.47 21.37
#